data_b8117fb2d17519ad4f8f651aec80a96f
#
_entry.id   b8117fb2d17519ad4f8f651aec80a96f
#
_cell.length_a   1.000
_cell.length_b   1.000
_cell.length_c   1.000
_cell.angle_alpha   90.00
_cell.angle_beta   90.00
_cell.angle_gamma   90.00
#
_symmetry.space_group_name_H-M   'P 1'
#
loop_
_entity.id
_entity.type
_entity.pdbx_description
1 polymer ?
#
loop_
_entity_poly.entity_id
_entity_poly.type
_entity_poly.pdbx_seq_one_letter_code
_entity_poly.pdbx_strand_id
1 'polypeptide(L)' 'MNKVKLSKAVEISGKSRIFFNYNHLTKKDESGDICVECDDLKRVINDEVANAKEHLRRFETFQNQIKK' A
#
# COMPACT_ATOMS: atom_id res chain seq x y z
N MET A 1 -6.20 -12.26 -16.15
CA MET A 1 -5.47 -11.56 -15.10
C MET A 1 -6.13 -10.23 -14.79
N ASN A 2 -6.43 -9.98 -13.55
CA ASN A 2 -7.13 -8.76 -13.16
C ASN A 2 -6.14 -7.66 -12.87
N LYS A 3 -6.30 -6.54 -13.57
CA LYS A 3 -5.48 -5.34 -13.37
C LYS A 3 -6.39 -4.18 -12.99
N VAL A 4 -5.90 -3.30 -12.15
CA VAL A 4 -6.60 -2.11 -11.71
C VAL A 4 -5.83 -0.90 -12.21
N LYS A 5 -6.51 0.12 -12.70
CA LYS A 5 -5.85 1.35 -13.13
C LYS A 5 -5.10 1.97 -11.96
N LEU A 6 -3.96 2.59 -12.23
CA LEU A 6 -3.11 3.17 -11.19
C LEU A 6 -3.89 4.16 -10.31
N SER A 7 -4.71 5.01 -10.92
CA SER A 7 -5.53 5.97 -10.17
C SER A 7 -6.46 5.27 -9.17
N LYS A 8 -7.04 4.13 -9.58
CA LYS A 8 -7.91 3.35 -8.73
C LYS A 8 -7.12 2.65 -7.62
N ALA A 9 -5.94 2.13 -7.94
CA ALA A 9 -5.06 1.50 -6.96
C ALA A 9 -4.63 2.49 -5.88
N VAL A 10 -4.30 3.72 -6.27
CA VAL A 10 -3.96 4.80 -5.34
C VAL A 10 -5.14 5.09 -4.41
N GLU A 11 -6.35 5.19 -4.95
CA GLU A 11 -7.54 5.46 -4.17
C GLU A 11 -7.83 4.35 -3.17
N ILE A 12 -7.77 3.09 -3.60
CA ILE A 12 -8.08 1.93 -2.76
C ILE A 12 -7.05 1.73 -1.67
N SER A 13 -5.75 1.85 -1.99
CA SER A 13 -4.67 1.55 -1.07
C SER A 13 -4.30 2.71 -0.15
N GLY A 14 -4.64 3.94 -0.53
CA GLY A 14 -4.19 5.13 0.18
C GLY A 14 -2.72 5.45 -0.04
N LYS A 15 -2.03 4.73 -0.93
CA LYS A 15 -0.63 4.98 -1.25
C LYS A 15 -0.52 5.92 -2.45
N SER A 16 0.63 6.61 -2.58
CA SER A 16 0.87 7.53 -3.69
C SER A 16 1.28 6.78 -4.96
N ARG A 17 1.20 7.47 -6.10
CA ARG A 17 1.70 6.94 -7.37
C ARG A 17 3.20 6.65 -7.29
N ILE A 18 3.95 7.48 -6.58
CA ILE A 18 5.39 7.32 -6.41
C ILE A 18 5.68 5.99 -5.70
N PHE A 19 4.88 5.60 -4.72
CA PHE A 19 5.02 4.33 -4.01
C PHE A 19 4.98 3.15 -4.99
N PHE A 20 3.98 3.12 -5.87
CA PHE A 20 3.83 2.04 -6.84
C PHE A 20 4.98 2.03 -7.85
N ASN A 21 5.42 3.19 -8.33
CA ASN A 21 6.55 3.29 -9.24
C ASN A 21 7.85 2.84 -8.58
N TYR A 22 8.09 3.28 -7.36
CA TYR A 22 9.31 2.96 -6.62
C TYR A 22 9.44 1.46 -6.39
N ASN A 23 8.33 0.78 -6.11
CA ASN A 23 8.30 -0.66 -5.85
C ASN A 23 8.12 -1.50 -7.10
N HIS A 24 8.15 -0.89 -8.29
CA HIS A 24 8.02 -1.57 -9.58
C HIS A 24 6.71 -2.36 -9.71
N LEU A 25 5.63 -1.83 -9.13
CA LEU A 25 4.31 -2.47 -9.16
C LEU A 25 3.46 -2.01 -10.33
N THR A 26 3.91 -0.99 -11.06
CA THR A 26 3.17 -0.46 -12.21
C THR A 26 3.48 -1.23 -13.47
N LYS A 27 2.44 -1.47 -14.28
CA LYS A 27 2.56 -2.11 -15.58
C LYS A 27 1.66 -1.39 -16.57
N LYS A 28 2.04 -1.42 -17.84
CA LYS A 28 1.19 -0.88 -18.92
C LYS A 28 0.28 -1.98 -19.43
N ASP A 29 -0.99 -1.65 -19.64
CA ASP A 29 -1.92 -2.54 -20.29
C ASP A 29 -1.84 -2.44 -21.82
N GLU A 30 -2.71 -3.14 -22.53
CA GLU A 30 -2.74 -3.14 -24.00
C GLU A 30 -3.08 -1.76 -24.56
N SER A 31 -3.83 -0.95 -23.81
CA SER A 31 -4.19 0.41 -24.21
C SER A 31 -3.10 1.43 -23.94
N GLY A 32 -2.02 1.02 -23.25
CA GLY A 32 -0.95 1.94 -22.84
C GLY A 32 -1.21 2.64 -21.50
N ASP A 33 -2.30 2.30 -20.81
CA ASP A 33 -2.61 2.86 -19.49
C ASP A 33 -1.76 2.17 -18.42
N ILE A 34 -1.39 2.92 -17.39
CA ILE A 34 -0.64 2.37 -16.28
C ILE A 34 -1.59 1.68 -15.30
N CYS A 35 -1.30 0.43 -14.99
CA CYS A 35 -2.13 -0.41 -14.14
C CYS A 35 -1.30 -1.12 -13.07
N VAL A 36 -1.96 -1.62 -12.03
CA VAL A 36 -1.38 -2.44 -10.97
C VAL A 36 -2.14 -3.77 -10.95
N GLU A 37 -1.41 -4.88 -10.81
CA GLU A 37 -2.06 -6.19 -10.69
C GLU A 37 -2.81 -6.30 -9.37
N CYS A 38 -3.98 -6.94 -9.41
CA CYS A 38 -4.80 -7.12 -8.22
C CYS A 38 -4.08 -7.85 -7.10
N ASP A 39 -3.27 -8.86 -7.43
CA ASP A 39 -2.52 -9.61 -6.43
C ASP A 39 -1.50 -8.73 -5.71
N ASP A 40 -0.81 -7.87 -6.46
CA ASP A 40 0.14 -6.92 -5.89
C ASP A 40 -0.58 -5.89 -5.01
N LEU A 41 -1.73 -5.40 -5.46
CA LEU A 41 -2.54 -4.46 -4.70
C LEU A 41 -3.01 -5.08 -3.38
N LYS A 42 -3.44 -6.33 -3.40
CA LYS A 42 -3.82 -7.05 -2.18
C LYS A 42 -2.67 -7.15 -1.20
N ARG A 43 -1.47 -7.43 -1.68
CA ARG A 43 -0.27 -7.48 -0.82
C ARG A 43 0.01 -6.14 -0.18
N VAL A 44 -0.08 -5.06 -0.94
CA VAL A 44 0.14 -3.71 -0.43
C VAL A 44 -0.86 -3.38 0.68
N ILE A 45 -2.14 -3.69 0.48
CA ILE A 45 -3.18 -3.44 1.47
C ILE A 45 -2.95 -4.27 2.74
N ASN A 46 -2.61 -5.54 2.58
CA ASN A 46 -2.35 -6.43 3.72
C ASN A 46 -1.12 -5.99 4.50
N ASP A 47 -0.04 -5.61 3.82
CA ASP A 47 1.18 -5.13 4.47
C ASP A 47 0.91 -3.85 5.25
N GLU A 48 0.10 -2.95 4.70
CA GLU A 48 -0.24 -1.71 5.38
C GLU A 48 -1.02 -1.96 6.66
N VAL A 49 -1.99 -2.87 6.63
CA VAL A 49 -2.76 -3.23 7.82
C VAL A 49 -1.85 -3.81 8.90
N ALA A 50 -0.95 -4.71 8.53
CA ALA A 50 0.01 -5.31 9.45
C ALA A 50 0.95 -4.24 10.04
N ASN A 51 1.47 -3.35 9.21
CA ASN A 51 2.36 -2.27 9.64
C ASN A 51 1.64 -1.28 10.56
N ALA A 52 0.40 -0.95 10.27
CA ALA A 52 -0.39 -0.05 11.10
C ALA A 52 -0.56 -0.61 12.52
N LYS A 53 -0.85 -1.91 12.62
CA LYS A 53 -0.98 -2.57 13.92
C LYS A 53 0.34 -2.56 14.70
N GLU A 54 1.45 -2.81 14.02
CA GLU A 54 2.77 -2.79 14.63
C GLU A 54 3.14 -1.38 15.12
N HIS A 55 2.88 -0.36 14.31
CA HIS A 55 3.12 1.02 14.70
C HIS A 55 2.30 1.43 15.92
N LEU A 56 1.04 1.04 15.96
CA LEU A 56 0.17 1.33 17.10
C LEU A 56 0.71 0.68 18.38
N ARG A 57 1.15 -0.57 18.28
CA ARG A 57 1.73 -1.30 19.42
C ARG A 57 2.98 -0.60 19.94
N ARG A 58 3.87 -0.17 19.04
CA ARG A 58 5.09 0.56 19.43
C ARG A 58 4.76 1.87 20.09
N PHE A 59 3.77 2.58 19.59
CA PHE A 59 3.34 3.85 20.15
C PHE A 59 2.78 3.67 21.55
N GLU A 60 1.95 2.67 21.79
CA GLU A 60 1.40 2.35 23.09
C GLU A 60 2.50 2.00 24.11
N THR A 61 3.47 1.21 23.69
CA THR A 61 4.63 0.87 24.52
C THR A 61 5.41 2.13 24.92
N PHE A 62 5.63 3.03 23.96
CA PHE A 62 6.31 4.30 24.20
C PHE A 62 5.55 5.16 25.21
N GLN A 63 4.22 5.27 25.06
CA GLN A 63 3.40 6.02 26.01
C GLN A 63 3.47 5.45 27.42
N ASN A 64 3.46 4.15 27.55
CA ASN A 64 3.54 3.48 28.85
C ASN A 64 4.88 3.75 29.54
N GLN A 65 5.96 3.87 28.78
CA GLN A 65 7.28 4.21 29.31
C GLN A 65 7.34 5.65 29.81
N ILE A 66 6.66 6.56 29.17
CA ILE A 66 6.65 7.98 29.55
C ILE A 66 5.84 8.22 30.83
N LYS A 67 4.80 7.43 31.06
CA LYS A 67 3.89 7.62 32.18
C LYS A 67 4.45 7.20 33.55
N LYS A 68 5.66 6.79 33.59
CA LYS A 68 6.29 6.44 34.87
C LYS A 68 6.67 7.69 35.66
#